data_a7a4d6a0e1b3435e9ca158a59ef367bd
#
_entry.id   a7a4d6a0e1b3435e9ca158a59ef367bd
#
_cell.length_a   1.000
_cell.length_b   1.000
_cell.length_c   1.000
_cell.angle_alpha   90.00
_cell.angle_beta   90.00
_cell.angle_gamma   90.00
#
_symmetry.space_group_name_H-M   'P 1'
#
loop_
_entity.id
_entity.type
_entity.pdbx_description
1 polymer ?
#
loop_
_entity_poly.entity_id
_entity_poly.type
_entity_poly.pdbx_seq_one_letter_code
_entity_poly.pdbx_strand_id
1 'polypeptide(L)'
;MLGDCYEYDIRSSVVAWKLGFAWSICDRNGITPTEFTNSFKTCLAYLGDKKTFRETVRQKTFGNSTAISEDKQMDVIKQALTAISFGARKTTQGWIDKNGNKFNPAIVNIIADDTARLNFYACQEAAAYMDENKRMDAIITEYAKENDPALLKDPELQTASGRISNSKLMSYLYQQSESIVMDIVRREVKAVYKTVLANVHDAIYINEKLHSADKKRIELLMRQETGFQFWYLDEEKISGYKGISDEVRKHEQEHKAFMQQEEQRAQGYKSVFA
;
A
#
# COMPACT_ATOMS: atom_id res chain seq x y z
N MET A 1 -4.76 -15.07 -17.67
CA MET A 1 -5.62 -13.92 -17.34
C MET A 1 -6.59 -14.36 -16.27
N LEU A 2 -6.76 -13.54 -15.23
CA LEU A 2 -7.81 -13.75 -14.24
C LEU A 2 -9.14 -13.46 -14.93
N GLY A 3 -10.10 -14.42 -14.89
CA GLY A 3 -11.48 -14.18 -15.31
C GLY A 3 -12.19 -13.22 -14.37
N ASP A 4 -13.54 -13.22 -14.36
CA ASP A 4 -14.29 -12.50 -13.34
C ASP A 4 -13.88 -13.03 -11.97
N CYS A 5 -13.49 -12.11 -11.07
CA CYS A 5 -13.01 -12.46 -9.74
C CYS A 5 -13.34 -11.34 -8.74
N TYR A 6 -13.05 -11.59 -7.48
CA TYR A 6 -13.19 -10.61 -6.41
C TYR A 6 -11.83 -10.36 -5.78
N GLU A 7 -11.47 -9.10 -5.68
CA GLU A 7 -10.31 -8.63 -4.93
C GLU A 7 -10.72 -8.31 -3.49
N TYR A 8 -9.91 -8.77 -2.56
CA TYR A 8 -9.98 -8.39 -1.16
C TYR A 8 -8.63 -7.78 -0.78
N ASP A 9 -8.63 -6.48 -0.60
CA ASP A 9 -7.47 -5.65 -0.29
C ASP A 9 -7.52 -5.23 1.18
N ILE A 10 -6.38 -5.20 1.87
CA ILE A 10 -6.33 -4.66 3.23
C ILE A 10 -6.53 -3.15 3.17
N ARG A 11 -7.61 -2.67 3.79
CA ARG A 11 -7.96 -1.24 3.79
C ARG A 11 -6.84 -0.39 4.35
N SER A 12 -6.23 0.45 3.49
CA SER A 12 -5.17 1.38 3.90
C SER A 12 -4.12 0.71 4.78
N SER A 13 -3.60 -0.43 4.31
CA SER A 13 -2.85 -1.44 5.05
C SER A 13 -1.78 -0.87 5.99
N VAL A 14 -0.92 0.03 5.51
CA VAL A 14 0.15 0.66 6.34
C VAL A 14 -0.43 1.50 7.47
N VAL A 15 -1.50 2.27 7.23
CA VAL A 15 -2.13 3.12 8.25
C VAL A 15 -2.87 2.25 9.27
N ALA A 16 -3.59 1.24 8.81
CA ALA A 16 -4.26 0.26 9.66
C ALA A 16 -3.27 -0.46 10.58
N TRP A 17 -2.14 -0.91 10.01
CA TRP A 17 -1.05 -1.50 10.77
C TRP A 17 -0.48 -0.57 11.83
N LYS A 18 -0.10 0.67 11.45
CA LYS A 18 0.47 1.65 12.39
C LYS A 18 -0.48 1.97 13.54
N LEU A 19 -1.76 2.21 13.22
CA LEU A 19 -2.78 2.44 14.24
C LEU A 19 -2.94 1.24 15.17
N GLY A 20 -2.98 0.02 14.60
CA GLY A 20 -3.11 -1.21 15.38
C GLY A 20 -1.90 -1.45 16.29
N PHE A 21 -0.70 -1.29 15.76
CA PHE A 21 0.52 -1.48 16.53
C PHE A 21 0.66 -0.39 17.63
N ALA A 22 0.48 0.89 17.26
CA ALA A 22 0.53 1.98 18.24
C ALA A 22 -0.54 1.81 19.32
N TRP A 23 -1.76 1.38 18.96
CA TRP A 23 -2.80 1.07 19.93
C TRP A 23 -2.38 -0.04 20.90
N SER A 24 -1.84 -1.15 20.37
CA SER A 24 -1.41 -2.28 21.22
C SER A 24 -0.34 -1.90 22.26
N ILE A 25 0.49 -0.89 21.95
CA ILE A 25 1.48 -0.34 22.88
C ILE A 25 0.82 0.62 23.87
N CYS A 26 0.00 1.55 23.38
CA CYS A 26 -0.69 2.56 24.20
C CYS A 26 -1.64 1.92 25.22
N ASP A 27 -2.41 0.90 24.82
CA ASP A 27 -3.34 0.16 25.68
C ASP A 27 -2.60 -0.52 26.84
N ARG A 28 -1.46 -1.18 26.56
CA ARG A 28 -0.59 -1.76 27.60
C ARG A 28 -0.02 -0.72 28.57
N ASN A 29 0.13 0.50 28.12
CA ASN A 29 0.60 1.63 28.94
C ASN A 29 -0.55 2.39 29.61
N GLY A 30 -1.78 1.90 29.57
CA GLY A 30 -2.93 2.45 30.26
C GLY A 30 -3.58 3.66 29.57
N ILE A 31 -3.25 3.93 28.31
CA ILE A 31 -3.91 4.98 27.50
C ILE A 31 -5.32 4.49 27.13
N THR A 32 -6.31 5.31 27.43
CA THR A 32 -7.70 4.97 27.15
C THR A 32 -8.03 5.03 25.64
N PRO A 33 -9.06 4.29 25.16
CA PRO A 33 -9.51 4.38 23.77
C PRO A 33 -9.86 5.82 23.33
N THR A 34 -10.41 6.62 24.23
CA THR A 34 -10.76 8.03 23.96
C THR A 34 -9.51 8.89 23.76
N GLU A 35 -8.51 8.75 24.60
CA GLU A 35 -7.24 9.47 24.47
C GLU A 35 -6.51 9.09 23.18
N PHE A 36 -6.47 7.80 22.87
CA PHE A 36 -5.90 7.31 21.62
C PHE A 36 -6.63 7.88 20.39
N THR A 37 -7.97 7.80 20.38
CA THR A 37 -8.80 8.33 19.29
C THR A 37 -8.57 9.83 19.10
N ASN A 38 -8.50 10.61 20.16
CA ASN A 38 -8.21 12.04 20.09
C ASN A 38 -6.80 12.32 19.56
N SER A 39 -5.83 11.46 19.90
CA SER A 39 -4.44 11.61 19.49
C SER A 39 -4.21 11.27 18.01
N PHE A 40 -5.02 10.38 17.42
CA PHE A 40 -4.86 9.86 16.05
C PHE A 40 -6.14 10.00 15.21
N LYS A 41 -6.95 11.03 15.50
CA LYS A 41 -8.25 11.27 14.87
C LYS A 41 -8.18 11.40 13.35
N THR A 42 -7.09 11.96 12.81
CA THR A 42 -6.93 12.20 11.37
C THR A 42 -6.60 10.92 10.63
N CYS A 43 -5.72 10.09 11.17
CA CYS A 43 -5.41 8.77 10.62
C CYS A 43 -6.62 7.83 10.72
N LEU A 44 -7.40 7.91 11.81
CA LEU A 44 -8.65 7.16 11.96
C LEU A 44 -9.72 7.62 10.96
N ALA A 45 -9.86 8.94 10.73
CA ALA A 45 -10.75 9.48 9.71
C ALA A 45 -10.34 9.03 8.30
N TYR A 46 -9.05 9.05 7.98
CA TYR A 46 -8.54 8.51 6.73
C TYR A 46 -8.84 7.02 6.56
N LEU A 47 -8.67 6.22 7.59
CA LEU A 47 -8.98 4.79 7.56
C LEU A 47 -10.48 4.55 7.39
N GLY A 48 -11.33 5.38 8.00
CA GLY A 48 -12.79 5.29 7.91
C GLY A 48 -13.33 5.63 6.53
N ASP A 49 -12.87 6.72 5.94
CA ASP A 49 -13.27 7.18 4.60
C ASP A 49 -12.10 7.80 3.84
N LYS A 50 -11.25 6.94 3.28
CA LYS A 50 -10.08 7.36 2.51
C LYS A 50 -10.43 8.19 1.27
N LYS A 51 -11.62 7.96 0.68
CA LYS A 51 -12.04 8.66 -0.54
C LYS A 51 -12.37 10.13 -0.26
N THR A 52 -13.25 10.37 0.68
CA THR A 52 -13.62 11.74 1.09
C THR A 52 -12.41 12.51 1.65
N PHE A 53 -11.56 11.85 2.43
CA PHE A 53 -10.34 12.46 2.95
C PHE A 53 -9.40 12.91 1.82
N ARG A 54 -9.11 12.03 0.86
CA ARG A 54 -8.27 12.34 -0.31
C ARG A 54 -8.84 13.47 -1.14
N GLU A 55 -10.16 13.47 -1.35
CA GLU A 55 -10.85 14.52 -2.10
C GLU A 55 -10.71 15.89 -1.40
N THR A 56 -10.90 15.93 -0.09
CA THR A 56 -10.71 17.16 0.69
C THR A 56 -9.27 17.70 0.56
N VAL A 57 -8.28 16.81 0.67
CA VAL A 57 -6.87 17.20 0.52
C VAL A 57 -6.59 17.64 -0.93
N ARG A 58 -7.15 16.96 -1.94
CA ARG A 58 -7.02 17.33 -3.35
C ARG A 58 -7.51 18.75 -3.61
N GLN A 59 -8.73 19.05 -3.19
CA GLN A 59 -9.35 20.37 -3.37
C GLN A 59 -8.52 21.48 -2.72
N LYS A 60 -8.02 21.25 -1.49
CA LYS A 60 -7.18 22.23 -0.79
C LYS A 60 -5.79 22.38 -1.39
N THR A 61 -5.26 21.34 -2.03
CA THR A 61 -3.94 21.32 -2.66
C THR A 61 -3.95 22.00 -4.00
N PHE A 62 -4.89 21.63 -4.88
CA PHE A 62 -4.93 22.07 -6.27
C PHE A 62 -5.94 23.20 -6.53
N GLY A 63 -6.93 23.38 -5.64
CA GLY A 63 -8.00 24.36 -5.84
C GLY A 63 -8.72 24.15 -7.17
N ASN A 64 -8.85 25.21 -7.95
CA ASN A 64 -9.45 25.19 -9.29
C ASN A 64 -8.40 24.99 -10.41
N SER A 65 -7.21 24.51 -10.10
CA SER A 65 -6.17 24.31 -11.12
C SER A 65 -6.59 23.24 -12.13
N THR A 66 -6.47 23.57 -13.41
CA THR A 66 -6.74 22.68 -14.55
C THR A 66 -5.45 22.18 -15.22
N ALA A 67 -4.29 22.44 -14.62
CA ALA A 67 -2.99 22.05 -15.17
C ALA A 67 -2.85 20.54 -15.37
N ILE A 68 -3.50 19.76 -14.49
CA ILE A 68 -3.64 18.30 -14.62
C ILE A 68 -5.08 17.90 -14.31
N SER A 69 -5.56 16.80 -14.90
CA SER A 69 -6.92 16.30 -14.68
C SER A 69 -7.18 15.95 -13.22
N GLU A 70 -8.43 15.99 -12.80
CA GLU A 70 -8.82 15.64 -11.42
C GLU A 70 -8.38 14.21 -11.01
N ASP A 71 -8.49 13.25 -11.93
CA ASP A 71 -8.01 11.89 -11.69
C ASP A 71 -6.51 11.87 -11.39
N LYS A 72 -5.70 12.59 -12.17
CA LYS A 72 -4.25 12.72 -11.91
C LYS A 72 -3.96 13.46 -10.61
N GLN A 73 -4.74 14.49 -10.27
CA GLN A 73 -4.64 15.17 -8.97
C GLN A 73 -4.91 14.19 -7.83
N MET A 74 -5.95 13.34 -7.96
CA MET A 74 -6.31 12.33 -6.98
C MET A 74 -5.19 11.29 -6.81
N ASP A 75 -4.59 10.83 -7.91
CA ASP A 75 -3.45 9.89 -7.88
C ASP A 75 -2.23 10.51 -7.19
N VAL A 76 -1.93 11.78 -7.45
CA VAL A 76 -0.85 12.53 -6.78
C VAL A 76 -1.10 12.58 -5.26
N ILE A 77 -2.31 12.91 -4.83
CA ILE A 77 -2.66 12.93 -3.40
C ILE A 77 -2.57 11.52 -2.79
N LYS A 78 -3.07 10.49 -3.48
CA LYS A 78 -2.93 9.11 -3.03
C LYS A 78 -1.46 8.73 -2.81
N GLN A 79 -0.60 9.04 -3.78
CA GLN A 79 0.84 8.77 -3.70
C GLN A 79 1.50 9.56 -2.56
N ALA A 80 1.17 10.84 -2.39
CA ALA A 80 1.73 11.69 -1.35
C ALA A 80 1.35 11.17 0.06
N LEU A 81 0.07 10.84 0.30
CA LEU A 81 -0.38 10.30 1.58
C LEU A 81 0.22 8.91 1.84
N THR A 82 0.37 8.07 0.81
CA THR A 82 1.06 6.78 0.93
C THR A 82 2.54 6.98 1.27
N ALA A 83 3.24 7.89 0.61
CA ALA A 83 4.63 8.20 0.93
C ALA A 83 4.80 8.68 2.38
N ILE A 84 3.86 9.50 2.89
CA ILE A 84 3.83 9.93 4.29
C ILE A 84 3.67 8.73 5.23
N SER A 85 2.81 7.78 4.91
CA SER A 85 2.64 6.55 5.70
C SER A 85 3.94 5.74 5.79
N PHE A 86 4.80 5.80 4.78
CA PHE A 86 6.15 5.22 4.79
C PHE A 86 7.24 6.17 5.28
N GLY A 87 6.89 7.27 5.97
CA GLY A 87 7.84 8.15 6.64
C GLY A 87 8.38 9.29 5.78
N ALA A 88 7.77 9.60 4.62
CA ALA A 88 8.14 10.80 3.86
C ALA A 88 7.93 12.06 4.72
N ARG A 89 8.94 12.96 4.66
CA ARG A 89 8.98 14.16 5.49
C ARG A 89 8.55 15.39 4.71
N LYS A 90 8.12 16.40 5.44
CA LYS A 90 7.89 17.74 4.91
C LYS A 90 9.21 18.33 4.42
N THR A 91 9.36 18.47 3.10
CA THR A 91 10.52 19.05 2.45
C THR A 91 10.06 19.90 1.28
N THR A 92 10.67 21.06 1.11
CA THR A 92 10.25 22.02 0.08
C THR A 92 11.08 21.91 -1.18
N GLN A 93 12.30 21.36 -1.10
CA GLN A 93 13.21 21.27 -2.23
C GLN A 93 14.10 20.03 -2.13
N GLY A 94 14.63 19.61 -3.28
CA GLY A 94 15.71 18.61 -3.34
C GLY A 94 17.05 19.20 -2.89
N TRP A 95 18.05 18.32 -2.85
CA TRP A 95 19.44 18.72 -2.59
C TRP A 95 20.39 18.06 -3.59
N ILE A 96 21.57 18.61 -3.68
CA ILE A 96 22.67 18.04 -4.45
C ILE A 96 23.69 17.52 -3.44
N ASP A 97 24.14 16.27 -3.61
CA ASP A 97 25.20 15.72 -2.77
C ASP A 97 26.59 16.24 -3.20
N LYS A 98 27.61 15.87 -2.42
CA LYS A 98 29.01 16.25 -2.68
C LYS A 98 29.57 15.72 -4.02
N ASN A 99 28.88 14.74 -4.64
CA ASN A 99 29.26 14.15 -5.93
C ASN A 99 28.48 14.75 -7.10
N GLY A 100 27.63 15.77 -6.86
CA GLY A 100 26.79 16.41 -7.88
C GLY A 100 25.49 15.68 -8.18
N ASN A 101 25.14 14.61 -7.46
CA ASN A 101 23.89 13.88 -7.68
C ASN A 101 22.71 14.65 -7.07
N LYS A 102 21.64 14.78 -7.86
CA LYS A 102 20.39 15.40 -7.40
C LYS A 102 19.52 14.37 -6.68
N PHE A 103 19.08 14.73 -5.48
CA PHE A 103 18.13 13.96 -4.68
C PHE A 103 16.89 14.79 -4.44
N ASN A 104 15.75 14.27 -4.85
CA ASN A 104 14.46 14.85 -4.52
C ASN A 104 13.78 13.98 -3.46
N PRO A 105 13.33 14.57 -2.34
CA PRO A 105 12.46 13.88 -1.39
C PRO A 105 11.17 13.41 -2.08
N ALA A 106 10.58 12.34 -1.56
CA ALA A 106 9.40 11.71 -2.18
C ALA A 106 8.28 12.72 -2.49
N ILE A 107 7.93 13.59 -1.55
CA ILE A 107 6.86 14.57 -1.75
C ILE A 107 7.21 15.60 -2.84
N VAL A 108 8.48 16.00 -2.97
CA VAL A 108 8.94 16.91 -4.03
C VAL A 108 8.81 16.26 -5.42
N ASN A 109 9.09 14.96 -5.52
CA ASN A 109 8.89 14.23 -6.77
C ASN A 109 7.42 14.02 -7.11
N ILE A 110 6.59 13.70 -6.10
CA ILE A 110 5.17 13.40 -6.27
C ILE A 110 4.37 14.68 -6.59
N ILE A 111 4.59 15.75 -5.83
CA ILE A 111 3.94 17.06 -6.04
C ILE A 111 5.01 18.00 -6.60
N ALA A 112 5.22 17.91 -7.91
CA ALA A 112 6.28 18.67 -8.61
C ALA A 112 6.01 20.19 -8.64
N ASP A 113 4.74 20.59 -8.71
CA ASP A 113 4.34 22.00 -8.65
C ASP A 113 4.57 22.57 -7.25
N ASP A 114 5.36 23.65 -7.17
CA ASP A 114 5.75 24.26 -5.89
C ASP A 114 4.56 24.87 -5.16
N THR A 115 3.62 25.48 -5.88
CA THR A 115 2.44 26.10 -5.29
C THR A 115 1.51 25.04 -4.72
N ALA A 116 1.22 23.99 -5.49
CA ALA A 116 0.43 22.86 -5.01
C ALA A 116 1.09 22.19 -3.81
N ARG A 117 2.41 22.03 -3.81
CA ARG A 117 3.15 21.45 -2.70
C ARG A 117 3.08 22.31 -1.43
N LEU A 118 3.18 23.62 -1.55
CA LEU A 118 2.98 24.56 -0.42
C LEU A 118 1.56 24.48 0.12
N ASN A 119 0.56 24.46 -0.77
CA ASN A 119 -0.84 24.29 -0.40
C ASN A 119 -1.10 22.94 0.31
N PHE A 120 -0.50 21.85 -0.19
CA PHE A 120 -0.55 20.53 0.46
C PHE A 120 -0.01 20.57 1.89
N TYR A 121 1.11 21.25 2.10
CA TYR A 121 1.68 21.41 3.44
C TYR A 121 0.91 22.38 4.34
N ALA A 122 0.16 23.31 3.78
CA ALA A 122 -0.74 24.22 4.50
C ALA A 122 -2.11 23.59 4.77
N CYS A 123 -2.47 22.53 4.06
CA CYS A 123 -3.71 21.78 4.27
C CYS A 123 -3.71 21.15 5.66
N GLN A 124 -4.68 21.52 6.48
CA GLN A 124 -4.77 21.07 7.88
C GLN A 124 -4.84 19.55 8.01
N GLU A 125 -5.61 18.89 7.14
CA GLU A 125 -5.77 17.45 7.14
C GLU A 125 -4.45 16.74 6.77
N ALA A 126 -3.75 17.22 5.74
CA ALA A 126 -2.47 16.66 5.34
C ALA A 126 -1.39 16.87 6.41
N ALA A 127 -1.33 18.06 7.00
CA ALA A 127 -0.39 18.38 8.08
C ALA A 127 -0.65 17.52 9.31
N ALA A 128 -1.91 17.41 9.75
CA ALA A 128 -2.28 16.57 10.90
C ALA A 128 -1.99 15.08 10.62
N TYR A 129 -2.28 14.61 9.40
CA TYR A 129 -1.96 13.24 8.98
C TYR A 129 -0.45 12.94 9.03
N MET A 130 0.39 13.90 8.60
CA MET A 130 1.86 13.79 8.72
C MET A 130 2.31 13.71 10.17
N ASP A 131 1.79 14.59 11.03
CA ASP A 131 2.18 14.65 12.44
C ASP A 131 1.74 13.41 13.21
N GLU A 132 0.54 12.88 12.93
CA GLU A 132 0.04 11.65 13.53
C GLU A 132 0.85 10.44 13.10
N ASN A 133 1.19 10.31 11.79
CA ASN A 133 2.08 9.25 11.30
C ASN A 133 3.45 9.30 11.97
N LYS A 134 4.05 10.50 12.09
CA LYS A 134 5.34 10.68 12.76
C LYS A 134 5.29 10.25 14.23
N ARG A 135 4.19 10.52 14.93
CA ARG A 135 4.01 10.07 16.33
C ARG A 135 3.88 8.56 16.44
N MET A 136 3.11 7.93 15.54
CA MET A 136 3.03 6.46 15.49
C MET A 136 4.40 5.84 15.21
N ASP A 137 5.16 6.39 14.26
CA ASP A 137 6.53 5.92 13.97
C ASP A 137 7.43 6.01 15.19
N ALA A 138 7.33 7.09 15.98
CA ALA A 138 8.10 7.25 17.21
C ALA A 138 7.73 6.19 18.26
N ILE A 139 6.43 5.96 18.48
CA ILE A 139 5.94 4.94 19.43
C ILE A 139 6.44 3.54 19.02
N ILE A 140 6.30 3.18 17.75
CA ILE A 140 6.70 1.86 17.23
C ILE A 140 8.23 1.70 17.28
N THR A 141 8.98 2.75 16.92
CA THR A 141 10.45 2.72 16.97
C THR A 141 10.96 2.55 18.39
N GLU A 142 10.39 3.25 19.35
CA GLU A 142 10.80 3.13 20.75
C GLU A 142 10.49 1.76 21.31
N TYR A 143 9.30 1.23 21.02
CA TYR A 143 8.95 -0.14 21.38
C TYR A 143 9.92 -1.17 20.79
N ALA A 144 10.30 -1.04 19.51
CA ALA A 144 11.26 -1.94 18.88
C ALA A 144 12.64 -1.86 19.53
N LYS A 145 13.09 -0.68 19.95
CA LYS A 145 14.36 -0.50 20.67
C LYS A 145 14.36 -1.22 22.02
N GLU A 146 13.25 -1.16 22.74
CA GLU A 146 13.14 -1.76 24.07
C GLU A 146 12.97 -3.28 24.03
N ASN A 147 12.19 -3.79 23.06
CA ASN A 147 11.76 -5.18 23.05
C ASN A 147 12.52 -6.07 22.05
N ASP A 148 13.17 -5.51 21.05
CA ASP A 148 14.00 -6.23 20.08
C ASP A 148 15.29 -5.49 19.73
N PRO A 149 16.23 -5.37 20.69
CA PRO A 149 17.50 -4.68 20.45
C PRO A 149 18.38 -5.42 19.42
N ALA A 150 18.13 -6.70 19.12
CA ALA A 150 18.86 -7.43 18.10
C ALA A 150 18.49 -6.93 16.68
N LEU A 151 17.22 -6.63 16.46
CA LEU A 151 16.71 -6.07 15.21
C LEU A 151 17.44 -4.76 14.83
N LEU A 152 17.79 -3.95 15.83
CA LEU A 152 18.45 -2.67 15.61
C LEU A 152 19.94 -2.83 15.19
N LYS A 153 20.50 -4.01 15.34
CA LYS A 153 21.87 -4.34 14.89
C LYS A 153 21.91 -4.87 13.46
N ASP A 154 20.76 -5.13 12.85
CA ASP A 154 20.67 -5.61 11.47
C ASP A 154 21.23 -4.56 10.51
N PRO A 155 22.31 -4.88 9.74
CA PRO A 155 22.90 -3.95 8.79
C PRO A 155 21.93 -3.49 7.70
N GLU A 156 20.94 -4.32 7.34
CA GLU A 156 19.93 -3.99 6.34
C GLU A 156 18.99 -2.86 6.80
N LEU A 157 18.77 -2.74 8.11
CA LEU A 157 17.95 -1.70 8.71
C LEU A 157 18.75 -0.41 9.01
N GLN A 158 20.06 -0.43 8.80
CA GLN A 158 20.93 0.71 9.10
C GLN A 158 21.15 1.60 7.88
N THR A 159 21.48 2.85 8.17
CA THR A 159 22.04 3.81 7.20
C THR A 159 23.53 3.52 7.00
N ALA A 160 24.14 4.13 5.99
CA ALA A 160 25.59 4.05 5.77
C ALA A 160 26.44 4.53 6.98
N SER A 161 25.86 5.31 7.89
CA SER A 161 26.50 5.76 9.13
C SER A 161 26.29 4.82 10.33
N GLY A 162 25.71 3.64 10.12
CA GLY A 162 25.43 2.65 11.19
C GLY A 162 24.27 3.02 12.11
N ARG A 163 23.48 4.05 11.77
CA ARG A 163 22.28 4.43 12.53
C ARG A 163 21.06 3.72 11.96
N ILE A 164 20.12 3.35 12.83
CA ILE A 164 18.82 2.81 12.37
C ILE A 164 18.13 3.81 11.46
N SER A 165 17.68 3.30 10.31
CA SER A 165 16.79 4.00 9.40
C SER A 165 15.33 3.73 9.81
N ASN A 166 14.65 4.73 10.35
CA ASN A 166 13.24 4.57 10.75
C ASN A 166 12.36 4.09 9.59
N SER A 167 12.59 4.57 8.37
CA SER A 167 11.80 4.13 7.21
C SER A 167 12.03 2.65 6.88
N LYS A 168 13.28 2.17 6.94
CA LYS A 168 13.58 0.74 6.74
C LYS A 168 12.98 -0.12 7.85
N LEU A 169 13.09 0.32 9.10
CA LEU A 169 12.50 -0.36 10.25
C LEU A 169 10.97 -0.45 10.11
N MET A 170 10.30 0.66 9.78
CA MET A 170 8.85 0.66 9.56
C MET A 170 8.45 -0.26 8.41
N SER A 171 9.17 -0.24 7.29
CA SER A 171 8.91 -1.12 6.15
C SER A 171 9.09 -2.60 6.52
N TYR A 172 10.13 -2.92 7.25
CA TYR A 172 10.41 -4.30 7.70
C TYR A 172 9.30 -4.83 8.62
N LEU A 173 8.96 -4.07 9.67
CA LEU A 173 7.91 -4.46 10.63
C LEU A 173 6.53 -4.55 9.97
N TYR A 174 6.25 -3.64 9.03
CA TYR A 174 5.02 -3.68 8.25
C TYR A 174 4.96 -4.94 7.39
N GLN A 175 6.00 -5.25 6.61
CA GLN A 175 6.03 -6.42 5.73
C GLN A 175 5.88 -7.74 6.50
N GLN A 176 6.48 -7.86 7.69
CA GLN A 176 6.25 -9.01 8.56
C GLN A 176 4.78 -9.14 8.97
N SER A 177 4.18 -8.02 9.41
CA SER A 177 2.78 -8.01 9.85
C SER A 177 1.82 -8.26 8.68
N GLU A 178 2.09 -7.68 7.50
CA GLU A 178 1.36 -7.92 6.26
C GLU A 178 1.37 -9.40 5.88
N SER A 179 2.54 -10.05 5.91
CA SER A 179 2.67 -11.47 5.61
C SER A 179 1.81 -12.34 6.55
N ILE A 180 1.84 -12.06 7.85
CA ILE A 180 1.03 -12.79 8.85
C ILE A 180 -0.46 -12.61 8.56
N VAL A 181 -0.91 -11.38 8.31
CA VAL A 181 -2.32 -11.09 8.02
C VAL A 181 -2.77 -11.76 6.73
N MET A 182 -1.95 -11.70 5.68
CA MET A 182 -2.28 -12.35 4.40
C MET A 182 -2.28 -13.87 4.50
N ASP A 183 -1.48 -14.47 5.38
CA ASP A 183 -1.55 -15.90 5.68
C ASP A 183 -2.88 -16.27 6.35
N ILE A 184 -3.36 -15.45 7.29
CA ILE A 184 -4.67 -15.62 7.91
C ILE A 184 -5.78 -15.54 6.84
N VAL A 185 -5.77 -14.51 6.01
CA VAL A 185 -6.76 -14.33 4.93
C VAL A 185 -6.77 -15.54 3.99
N ARG A 186 -5.60 -16.00 3.53
CA ARG A 186 -5.47 -17.16 2.64
C ARG A 186 -6.00 -18.44 3.28
N ARG A 187 -5.65 -18.69 4.53
CA ARG A 187 -6.11 -19.86 5.28
C ARG A 187 -7.63 -19.87 5.38
N GLU A 188 -8.21 -18.74 5.76
CA GLU A 188 -9.64 -18.64 6.00
C GLU A 188 -10.48 -18.64 4.72
N VAL A 189 -9.97 -18.04 3.63
CA VAL A 189 -10.57 -18.13 2.29
C VAL A 189 -10.64 -19.59 1.82
N LYS A 190 -9.57 -20.37 2.02
CA LYS A 190 -9.56 -21.81 1.72
C LYS A 190 -10.52 -22.59 2.61
N ALA A 191 -10.63 -22.23 3.89
CA ALA A 191 -11.54 -22.89 4.83
C ALA A 191 -13.03 -22.73 4.45
N VAL A 192 -13.39 -21.69 3.72
CA VAL A 192 -14.73 -21.49 3.15
C VAL A 192 -14.86 -21.97 1.70
N TYR A 193 -13.94 -22.84 1.27
CA TYR A 193 -13.94 -23.50 -0.05
C TYR A 193 -13.87 -22.55 -1.22
N LYS A 194 -13.29 -21.34 -1.06
CA LYS A 194 -13.02 -20.42 -2.18
C LYS A 194 -11.63 -20.67 -2.76
N THR A 195 -11.52 -20.52 -4.07
CA THR A 195 -10.25 -20.70 -4.79
C THR A 195 -9.50 -19.39 -4.86
N VAL A 196 -8.28 -19.39 -4.34
CA VAL A 196 -7.36 -18.26 -4.49
C VAL A 196 -6.76 -18.32 -5.90
N LEU A 197 -6.99 -17.26 -6.67
CA LEU A 197 -6.49 -17.10 -8.04
C LEU A 197 -5.13 -16.42 -8.06
N ALA A 198 -4.93 -15.43 -7.22
CA ALA A 198 -3.67 -14.71 -7.06
C ALA A 198 -3.56 -14.11 -5.65
N ASN A 199 -2.32 -13.85 -5.25
CA ASN A 199 -2.00 -13.07 -4.06
C ASN A 199 -0.95 -12.02 -4.47
N VAL A 200 -1.26 -10.75 -4.28
CA VAL A 200 -0.42 -9.64 -4.73
C VAL A 200 -0.32 -8.63 -3.58
N HIS A 201 0.82 -8.60 -2.93
CA HIS A 201 1.04 -7.74 -1.74
C HIS A 201 -0.07 -7.94 -0.68
N ASP A 202 -0.76 -6.86 -0.33
CA ASP A 202 -1.84 -6.78 0.65
C ASP A 202 -3.24 -7.11 0.08
N ALA A 203 -3.31 -7.72 -1.11
CA ALA A 203 -4.54 -8.12 -1.78
C ALA A 203 -4.58 -9.61 -2.16
N ILE A 204 -5.76 -10.21 -2.11
CA ILE A 204 -6.03 -11.56 -2.57
C ILE A 204 -7.16 -11.55 -3.60
N TYR A 205 -6.99 -12.30 -4.68
CA TYR A 205 -7.99 -12.48 -5.74
C TYR A 205 -8.59 -13.86 -5.63
N ILE A 206 -9.92 -13.95 -5.58
CA ILE A 206 -10.65 -15.20 -5.44
C ILE A 206 -11.73 -15.32 -6.50
N ASN A 207 -12.07 -16.56 -6.86
CA ASN A 207 -13.02 -16.89 -7.91
C ASN A 207 -14.46 -16.43 -7.65
N GLU A 208 -14.84 -16.33 -6.38
CA GLU A 208 -16.22 -16.02 -5.97
C GLU A 208 -16.24 -15.08 -4.76
N LYS A 209 -17.30 -14.29 -4.65
CA LYS A 209 -17.51 -13.39 -3.53
C LYS A 209 -17.58 -14.14 -2.18
N LEU A 210 -16.93 -13.59 -1.16
CA LEU A 210 -17.12 -14.03 0.23
C LEU A 210 -18.51 -13.63 0.71
N HIS A 211 -19.16 -14.51 1.48
CA HIS A 211 -20.33 -14.11 2.23
C HIS A 211 -19.93 -13.06 3.28
N SER A 212 -20.86 -12.13 3.58
CA SER A 212 -20.57 -11.06 4.54
C SER A 212 -20.20 -11.57 5.93
N ALA A 213 -20.73 -12.72 6.33
CA ALA A 213 -20.38 -13.40 7.58
C ALA A 213 -18.95 -13.92 7.58
N ASP A 214 -18.52 -14.54 6.46
CA ASP A 214 -17.15 -15.04 6.31
C ASP A 214 -16.14 -13.90 6.30
N LYS A 215 -16.40 -12.83 5.55
CA LYS A 215 -15.57 -11.64 5.55
C LYS A 215 -15.38 -11.07 6.95
N LYS A 216 -16.49 -10.89 7.70
CA LYS A 216 -16.43 -10.40 9.10
C LYS A 216 -15.67 -11.33 10.01
N ARG A 217 -15.80 -12.66 9.84
CA ARG A 217 -15.05 -13.66 10.59
C ARG A 217 -13.55 -13.57 10.29
N ILE A 218 -13.18 -13.43 9.03
CA ILE A 218 -11.78 -13.26 8.60
C ILE A 218 -11.20 -11.98 9.23
N GLU A 219 -11.89 -10.84 9.11
CA GLU A 219 -11.47 -9.58 9.73
C GLU A 219 -11.32 -9.68 11.26
N LEU A 220 -12.19 -10.44 11.91
CA LEU A 220 -12.08 -10.71 13.35
C LEU A 220 -10.82 -11.52 13.68
N LEU A 221 -10.53 -12.59 12.92
CA LEU A 221 -9.34 -13.41 13.10
C LEU A 221 -8.05 -12.63 12.81
N MET A 222 -8.03 -11.79 11.77
CA MET A 222 -6.92 -10.87 11.50
C MET A 222 -6.60 -10.03 12.75
N ARG A 223 -7.60 -9.48 13.40
CA ARG A 223 -7.43 -8.66 14.61
C ARG A 223 -7.03 -9.48 15.84
N GLN A 224 -7.63 -10.64 16.03
CA GLN A 224 -7.35 -11.50 17.19
C GLN A 224 -5.95 -12.10 17.15
N GLU A 225 -5.54 -12.66 16.01
CA GLU A 225 -4.27 -13.35 15.89
C GLU A 225 -3.07 -12.40 15.85
N THR A 226 -3.25 -11.16 15.31
CA THR A 226 -2.20 -10.15 15.30
C THR A 226 -2.20 -9.25 16.55
N GLY A 227 -3.32 -9.16 17.26
CA GLY A 227 -3.53 -8.17 18.31
C GLY A 227 -3.75 -6.74 17.81
N PHE A 228 -3.87 -6.53 16.49
CA PHE A 228 -4.00 -5.21 15.88
C PHE A 228 -5.44 -4.95 15.45
N GLN A 229 -6.10 -3.97 16.08
CA GLN A 229 -7.56 -3.77 16.00
C GLN A 229 -8.08 -3.15 14.70
N PHE A 230 -7.22 -2.66 13.81
CA PHE A 230 -7.64 -1.86 12.65
C PHE A 230 -7.53 -2.58 11.31
N TRP A 231 -7.43 -3.90 11.29
CA TRP A 231 -7.45 -4.70 10.07
C TRP A 231 -8.87 -4.87 9.53
N TYR A 232 -9.08 -4.39 8.31
CA TYR A 232 -10.33 -4.51 7.54
C TYR A 232 -10.01 -4.87 6.09
N LEU A 233 -10.94 -5.55 5.43
CA LEU A 233 -10.86 -5.88 4.01
C LEU A 233 -11.78 -4.96 3.22
N ASP A 234 -11.24 -4.28 2.21
CA ASP A 234 -12.04 -3.71 1.14
C ASP A 234 -12.39 -4.82 0.15
N GLU A 235 -13.47 -4.68 -0.59
CA GLU A 235 -13.95 -5.66 -1.57
C GLU A 235 -14.20 -4.96 -2.88
N GLU A 236 -13.63 -5.48 -3.96
CA GLU A 236 -13.91 -5.02 -5.31
C GLU A 236 -14.19 -6.19 -6.24
N LYS A 237 -15.20 -6.05 -7.09
CA LYS A 237 -15.45 -7.00 -8.17
C LYS A 237 -14.61 -6.62 -9.37
N ILE A 238 -13.69 -7.47 -9.72
CA ILE A 238 -12.90 -7.34 -10.94
C ILE A 238 -13.66 -8.08 -12.03
N SER A 239 -14.24 -7.33 -12.97
CA SER A 239 -14.79 -7.91 -14.18
C SER A 239 -13.64 -8.38 -15.05
N GLY A 240 -13.72 -9.62 -15.55
CA GLY A 240 -12.73 -10.18 -16.45
C GLY A 240 -12.45 -9.18 -17.56
N TYR A 241 -11.20 -9.07 -17.93
CA TYR A 241 -10.66 -8.04 -18.81
C TYR A 241 -11.50 -7.86 -20.07
N LYS A 242 -12.39 -6.87 -20.09
CA LYS A 242 -13.21 -6.48 -21.25
C LYS A 242 -12.45 -5.59 -22.22
N GLY A 243 -11.17 -5.78 -22.34
CA GLY A 243 -10.33 -4.98 -23.19
C GLY A 243 -8.94 -5.56 -23.23
N ILE A 244 -8.80 -6.72 -23.86
CA ILE A 244 -7.57 -6.91 -24.62
C ILE A 244 -7.64 -5.77 -25.62
N SER A 245 -6.77 -4.75 -25.48
CA SER A 245 -6.65 -3.72 -26.49
C SER A 245 -6.49 -4.43 -27.84
N ASP A 246 -7.03 -3.87 -28.90
CA ASP A 246 -6.87 -4.49 -30.23
C ASP A 246 -5.41 -4.78 -30.55
N GLU A 247 -4.47 -4.05 -29.95
CA GLU A 247 -3.03 -4.31 -30.00
C GLU A 247 -2.61 -5.64 -29.35
N VAL A 248 -3.13 -6.01 -28.19
CA VAL A 248 -2.80 -7.31 -27.55
C VAL A 248 -3.42 -8.47 -28.33
N ARG A 249 -4.65 -8.30 -28.84
CA ARG A 249 -5.27 -9.29 -29.75
C ARG A 249 -4.45 -9.46 -31.03
N LYS A 250 -3.96 -8.36 -31.58
CA LYS A 250 -3.09 -8.37 -32.75
C LYS A 250 -1.77 -9.08 -32.46
N HIS A 251 -1.11 -8.78 -31.35
CA HIS A 251 0.11 -9.47 -30.92
C HIS A 251 -0.10 -10.96 -30.64
N GLU A 252 -1.22 -11.37 -30.03
CA GLU A 252 -1.54 -12.79 -29.84
C GLU A 252 -1.78 -13.51 -31.17
N GLN A 253 -2.42 -12.85 -32.14
CA GLN A 253 -2.64 -13.38 -33.44
C GLN A 253 -1.31 -13.51 -34.26
N GLU A 254 -0.48 -12.48 -34.18
CA GLU A 254 0.86 -12.47 -34.78
C GLU A 254 1.75 -13.57 -34.18
N HIS A 255 1.72 -13.74 -32.87
CA HIS A 255 2.48 -14.81 -32.20
C HIS A 255 1.98 -16.20 -32.56
N LYS A 256 0.65 -16.42 -32.60
CA LYS A 256 0.09 -17.68 -33.08
C LYS A 256 0.44 -18.00 -34.53
N ALA A 257 0.39 -17.01 -35.41
CA ALA A 257 0.78 -17.16 -36.80
C ALA A 257 2.27 -17.50 -36.93
N PHE A 258 3.13 -16.85 -36.16
CA PHE A 258 4.55 -17.14 -36.12
C PHE A 258 4.82 -18.58 -35.64
N MET A 259 4.21 -19.04 -34.58
CA MET A 259 4.36 -20.39 -34.06
C MET A 259 3.89 -21.44 -35.07
N GLN A 260 2.78 -21.21 -35.78
CA GLN A 260 2.30 -22.09 -36.85
C GLN A 260 3.28 -22.18 -38.05
N GLN A 261 3.89 -21.05 -38.42
CA GLN A 261 4.93 -21.04 -39.45
C GLN A 261 6.18 -21.82 -39.02
N GLU A 262 6.61 -21.69 -37.77
CA GLU A 262 7.75 -22.46 -37.27
C GLU A 262 7.45 -23.96 -37.20
N GLU A 263 6.24 -24.36 -36.80
CA GLU A 263 5.81 -25.76 -36.81
C GLU A 263 5.76 -26.32 -38.25
N GLN A 264 5.25 -25.57 -39.24
CA GLN A 264 5.25 -25.97 -40.64
C GLN A 264 6.66 -26.08 -41.20
N ARG A 265 7.56 -25.16 -40.86
CA ARG A 265 8.99 -25.25 -41.21
C ARG A 265 9.64 -26.49 -40.61
N ALA A 266 9.40 -26.78 -39.35
CA ALA A 266 9.93 -27.94 -38.64
C ALA A 266 9.42 -29.27 -39.26
N GLN A 267 8.15 -29.32 -39.72
CA GLN A 267 7.59 -30.45 -40.41
C GLN A 267 8.15 -30.60 -41.83
N GLY A 268 8.38 -29.50 -42.57
CA GLY A 268 9.01 -29.49 -43.85
C GLY A 268 10.44 -30.02 -43.82
N TYR A 269 11.22 -29.69 -42.79
CA TYR A 269 12.57 -30.24 -42.60
C TYR A 269 12.56 -31.75 -42.33
N LYS A 270 11.56 -32.30 -41.66
CA LYS A 270 11.44 -33.74 -41.41
C LYS A 270 11.10 -34.53 -42.68
N SER A 271 10.41 -33.92 -43.64
CA SER A 271 10.06 -34.59 -44.92
C SER A 271 11.18 -34.58 -45.95
N VAL A 272 12.24 -33.80 -45.80
CA VAL A 272 13.39 -33.73 -46.72
C VAL A 272 14.48 -34.73 -46.32
N PHE A 273 14.45 -35.28 -45.09
CA PHE A 273 15.42 -36.22 -44.55
C PHE A 273 14.82 -37.64 -44.31
N ALA A 274 13.60 -37.90 -44.77
CA ALA A 274 12.96 -39.23 -44.80
C ALA A 274 12.94 -39.77 -46.24
#